data_cdf621d828aca793eb897845ae15ef8f
#
_entry.id   cdf621d828aca793eb897845ae15ef8f
#
_cell.length_a   1.000
_cell.length_b   1.000
_cell.length_c   1.000
_cell.angle_alpha   90.00
_cell.angle_beta   90.00
_cell.angle_gamma   90.00
#
_symmetry.space_group_name_H-M   'P 1'
#
loop_
_entity.id
_entity.type
_entity.pdbx_description
1 polymer ?
#
loop_
_entity_poly.entity_id
_entity_poly.type
_entity_poly.pdbx_seq_one_letter_code
_entity_poly.pdbx_strand_id
1 'polypeptide(L)'
;DMETLFDKIPLDKVSTSMTINSPAAMIFAFYIAVAQKQGIALNKLRGTLQNDILKEYIAQKEYIYPPLPSMRIIVDMIEYCSKEIPQWNPVSVSGYHIREAGSTAVQELAFTLADGFAYIEACIERGLDVDEFAPRISFFFNSHLDFFEEIAKFRAARKIYAKRMKERYGAKNPRSWWLRFHSQTAGCTLTAQQPENNIVRTAFQALAAVLGGTQSLHTNSMDETLALPGEKAVKIALRTQQLIAYETGVINTVDPLGGSYFVESLTDRMEKEANEI
;
A
#
# COMPACT_ATOMS: atom_id res chain seq x y z
N ASP A 1 22.59 6.84 -14.13
CA ASP A 1 21.23 6.37 -14.45
C ASP A 1 20.16 7.20 -13.69
N MET A 2 20.23 7.31 -12.35
CA MET A 2 19.25 8.10 -11.58
C MET A 2 19.21 9.57 -12.00
N GLU A 3 20.37 10.21 -12.24
CA GLU A 3 20.45 11.57 -12.76
C GLU A 3 19.82 11.70 -14.15
N THR A 4 20.04 10.72 -15.03
CA THR A 4 19.44 10.69 -16.37
C THR A 4 17.93 10.55 -16.30
N LEU A 5 17.43 9.68 -15.38
CA LEU A 5 15.99 9.47 -15.17
C LEU A 5 15.28 10.75 -14.73
N PHE A 6 15.90 11.52 -13.83
CA PHE A 6 15.33 12.74 -13.28
C PHE A 6 15.88 14.04 -13.91
N ASP A 7 16.53 13.93 -15.09
CA ASP A 7 16.99 15.12 -15.81
C ASP A 7 15.81 16.06 -16.12
N LYS A 8 15.96 17.32 -15.75
CA LYS A 8 14.93 18.38 -15.91
C LYS A 8 13.62 18.15 -15.14
N ILE A 9 13.57 17.16 -14.26
CA ILE A 9 12.42 16.93 -13.36
C ILE A 9 12.74 17.55 -12.00
N PRO A 10 12.08 18.63 -11.59
CA PRO A 10 12.32 19.26 -10.29
C PRO A 10 11.73 18.42 -9.17
N LEU A 11 12.57 17.77 -8.36
CA LEU A 11 12.15 16.80 -7.34
C LEU A 11 11.36 17.42 -6.18
N ASP A 12 11.42 18.74 -6.00
CA ASP A 12 10.57 19.48 -5.04
C ASP A 12 9.14 19.74 -5.54
N LYS A 13 8.88 19.53 -6.83
CA LYS A 13 7.57 19.75 -7.47
C LYS A 13 6.77 18.46 -7.69
N VAL A 14 7.44 17.31 -7.64
CA VAL A 14 6.84 16.01 -7.88
C VAL A 14 6.79 15.17 -6.60
N SER A 15 5.98 14.12 -6.61
CA SER A 15 6.01 13.06 -5.62
C SER A 15 6.43 11.76 -6.33
N THR A 16 7.45 11.10 -5.81
CA THR A 16 8.03 9.91 -6.45
C THR A 16 7.69 8.65 -5.65
N SER A 17 7.09 7.66 -6.29
CA SER A 17 6.86 6.35 -5.68
C SER A 17 7.77 5.30 -6.33
N MET A 18 8.41 4.49 -5.51
CA MET A 18 9.34 3.46 -5.96
C MET A 18 8.91 2.09 -5.42
N THR A 19 8.59 1.18 -6.34
CA THR A 19 8.32 -0.23 -6.01
C THR A 19 9.66 -0.96 -5.88
N ILE A 20 10.31 -0.78 -4.75
CA ILE A 20 11.63 -1.34 -4.44
C ILE A 20 11.69 -1.77 -2.98
N ASN A 21 12.33 -2.88 -2.70
CA ASN A 21 12.38 -3.50 -1.38
C ASN A 21 13.82 -3.66 -0.87
N SER A 22 14.44 -4.83 -0.93
CA SER A 22 15.79 -5.06 -0.37
C SER A 22 16.84 -4.01 -0.78
N PRO A 23 16.92 -3.55 -2.05
CA PRO A 23 17.87 -2.50 -2.44
C PRO A 23 17.34 -1.07 -2.21
N ALA A 24 16.23 -0.87 -1.49
CA ALA A 24 15.59 0.43 -1.33
C ALA A 24 16.52 1.48 -0.74
N ALA A 25 17.33 1.13 0.25
CA ALA A 25 18.27 2.06 0.89
C ALA A 25 19.28 2.64 -0.10
N MET A 26 19.85 1.79 -1.00
CA MET A 26 20.82 2.22 -2.01
C MET A 26 20.16 3.10 -3.08
N ILE A 27 19.01 2.67 -3.57
CA ILE A 27 18.28 3.44 -4.61
C ILE A 27 17.82 4.78 -4.04
N PHE A 28 17.37 4.81 -2.79
CA PHE A 28 16.98 6.05 -2.14
C PHE A 28 18.16 6.99 -1.91
N ALA A 29 19.34 6.45 -1.57
CA ALA A 29 20.56 7.27 -1.48
C ALA A 29 20.92 7.91 -2.82
N PHE A 30 20.77 7.19 -3.95
CA PHE A 30 20.96 7.80 -5.28
C PHE A 30 19.95 8.92 -5.57
N TYR A 31 18.69 8.72 -5.19
CA TYR A 31 17.64 9.75 -5.33
C TYR A 31 17.96 11.01 -4.51
N ILE A 32 18.39 10.83 -3.25
CA ILE A 32 18.83 11.92 -2.39
C ILE A 32 20.03 12.68 -3.00
N ALA A 33 21.02 11.95 -3.52
CA ALA A 33 22.19 12.56 -4.18
C ALA A 33 21.78 13.41 -5.41
N VAL A 34 20.81 12.96 -6.18
CA VAL A 34 20.26 13.74 -7.31
C VAL A 34 19.58 15.01 -6.81
N ALA A 35 18.75 14.91 -5.76
CA ALA A 35 18.11 16.07 -5.16
C ALA A 35 19.13 17.11 -4.65
N GLN A 36 20.19 16.66 -3.99
CA GLN A 36 21.29 17.52 -3.54
C GLN A 36 22.01 18.20 -4.71
N LYS A 37 22.27 17.47 -5.80
CA LYS A 37 22.85 18.06 -7.03
C LYS A 37 21.94 19.08 -7.69
N GLN A 38 20.63 18.92 -7.59
CA GLN A 38 19.64 19.90 -8.04
C GLN A 38 19.49 21.09 -7.06
N GLY A 39 20.22 21.11 -5.94
CA GLY A 39 20.11 22.15 -4.92
C GLY A 39 18.81 22.14 -4.13
N ILE A 40 18.14 20.99 -4.07
CA ILE A 40 16.85 20.84 -3.40
C ILE A 40 17.07 20.41 -1.94
N ALA A 41 16.44 21.13 -1.02
CA ALA A 41 16.47 20.79 0.40
C ALA A 41 15.69 19.49 0.66
N LEU A 42 16.24 18.57 1.48
CA LEU A 42 15.69 17.24 1.72
C LEU A 42 14.25 17.29 2.27
N ASN A 43 13.93 18.26 3.10
CA ASN A 43 12.59 18.43 3.67
C ASN A 43 11.50 18.80 2.63
N LYS A 44 11.87 19.08 1.38
CA LYS A 44 10.96 19.31 0.26
C LYS A 44 10.62 18.05 -0.51
N LEU A 45 11.41 17.00 -0.33
CA LEU A 45 11.19 15.73 -1.03
C LEU A 45 9.93 15.04 -0.51
N ARG A 46 9.14 14.53 -1.45
CA ARG A 46 7.90 13.80 -1.18
C ARG A 46 7.86 12.52 -1.98
N GLY A 47 7.40 11.47 -1.38
CA GLY A 47 7.30 10.20 -2.08
C GLY A 47 7.03 9.02 -1.16
N THR A 48 7.17 7.83 -1.74
CA THR A 48 6.96 6.57 -1.04
C THR A 48 7.96 5.54 -1.54
N LEU A 49 8.58 4.81 -0.63
CA LEU A 49 9.24 3.53 -0.91
C LEU A 49 8.31 2.40 -0.50
N GLN A 50 8.30 1.30 -1.25
CA GLN A 50 7.64 0.09 -0.77
C GLN A 50 8.40 -0.47 0.43
N ASN A 51 9.67 -0.81 0.27
CA ASN A 51 10.62 -1.13 1.35
C ASN A 51 10.06 -2.07 2.42
N ASP A 52 9.26 -3.05 1.98
CA ASP A 52 8.64 -4.06 2.83
C ASP A 52 9.37 -5.39 2.67
N ILE A 53 10.32 -5.65 3.56
CA ILE A 53 11.16 -6.84 3.49
C ILE A 53 10.43 -8.10 3.96
N LEU A 54 9.51 -7.99 4.92
CA LEU A 54 8.85 -9.17 5.49
C LEU A 54 8.00 -9.87 4.44
N LYS A 55 7.27 -9.11 3.60
CA LYS A 55 6.49 -9.72 2.51
C LYS A 55 7.37 -10.37 1.43
N GLU A 56 8.62 -9.94 1.26
CA GLU A 56 9.54 -10.63 0.34
C GLU A 56 9.85 -12.05 0.81
N TYR A 57 10.03 -12.24 2.12
CA TYR A 57 10.19 -13.58 2.69
C TYR A 57 8.92 -14.41 2.60
N ILE A 58 7.77 -13.81 2.92
CA ILE A 58 6.49 -14.50 3.03
C ILE A 58 5.94 -14.87 1.63
N ALA A 59 5.93 -13.92 0.69
CA ALA A 59 5.20 -14.06 -0.57
C ALA A 59 6.09 -14.19 -1.80
N GLN A 60 7.24 -13.49 -1.85
CA GLN A 60 8.10 -13.45 -3.03
C GLN A 60 9.26 -14.44 -3.00
N LYS A 61 9.58 -14.99 -1.81
CA LYS A 61 10.72 -15.91 -1.59
C LYS A 61 12.06 -15.31 -2.00
N GLU A 62 12.21 -14.02 -1.74
CA GLU A 62 13.44 -13.27 -2.02
C GLU A 62 14.24 -13.08 -0.72
N TYR A 63 15.48 -13.54 -0.71
CA TYR A 63 16.33 -13.61 0.48
C TYR A 63 17.68 -12.93 0.21
N ILE A 64 17.71 -11.59 0.17
CA ILE A 64 18.95 -10.83 -0.08
C ILE A 64 19.80 -10.76 1.20
N TYR A 65 19.16 -10.36 2.31
CA TYR A 65 19.80 -10.32 3.63
C TYR A 65 19.02 -11.17 4.64
N PRO A 66 19.64 -11.64 5.72
CA PRO A 66 18.91 -12.28 6.81
C PRO A 66 17.87 -11.33 7.45
N PRO A 67 16.80 -11.84 8.11
CA PRO A 67 15.72 -11.01 8.63
C PRO A 67 16.16 -9.89 9.58
N LEU A 68 17.00 -10.16 10.58
CA LEU A 68 17.41 -9.15 11.55
C LEU A 68 18.22 -7.99 10.93
N PRO A 69 19.25 -8.22 10.07
CA PRO A 69 19.89 -7.14 9.33
C PRO A 69 18.94 -6.35 8.43
N SER A 70 17.98 -7.02 7.80
CA SER A 70 16.97 -6.36 6.97
C SER A 70 16.07 -5.44 7.79
N MET A 71 15.55 -5.90 8.92
CA MET A 71 14.77 -5.09 9.85
C MET A 71 15.55 -3.87 10.35
N ARG A 72 16.85 -4.05 10.66
CA ARG A 72 17.69 -2.92 11.03
C ARG A 72 17.75 -1.85 9.94
N ILE A 73 17.96 -2.24 8.69
CA ILE A 73 18.02 -1.28 7.56
C ILE A 73 16.70 -0.52 7.42
N ILE A 74 15.57 -1.20 7.56
CA ILE A 74 14.25 -0.55 7.47
C ILE A 74 14.04 0.44 8.60
N VAL A 75 14.38 0.08 9.83
CA VAL A 75 14.27 0.98 10.98
C VAL A 75 15.20 2.19 10.82
N ASP A 76 16.44 1.97 10.34
CA ASP A 76 17.37 3.06 10.02
C ASP A 76 16.78 4.03 9.00
N MET A 77 16.11 3.51 7.97
CA MET A 77 15.44 4.33 6.94
C MET A 77 14.23 5.09 7.49
N ILE A 78 13.41 4.46 8.34
CA ILE A 78 12.27 5.12 9.00
C ILE A 78 12.78 6.27 9.88
N GLU A 79 13.79 6.03 10.70
CA GLU A 79 14.41 7.04 11.55
C GLU A 79 14.99 8.19 10.74
N TYR A 80 15.75 7.90 9.70
CA TYR A 80 16.33 8.92 8.82
C TYR A 80 15.26 9.77 8.16
N CYS A 81 14.24 9.14 7.58
CA CYS A 81 13.14 9.87 6.93
C CYS A 81 12.37 10.75 7.91
N SER A 82 12.11 10.27 9.12
CA SER A 82 11.39 11.05 10.14
C SER A 82 12.14 12.32 10.50
N LYS A 83 13.47 12.29 10.54
CA LYS A 83 14.32 13.43 10.90
C LYS A 83 14.63 14.35 9.72
N GLU A 84 15.05 13.79 8.59
CA GLU A 84 15.64 14.56 7.48
C GLU A 84 14.67 14.81 6.32
N ILE A 85 13.72 13.88 6.09
CA ILE A 85 12.78 13.92 4.95
C ILE A 85 11.33 13.72 5.43
N PRO A 86 10.79 14.61 6.26
CA PRO A 86 9.54 14.37 7.02
C PRO A 86 8.29 14.23 6.16
N GLN A 87 8.37 14.49 4.85
CA GLN A 87 7.27 14.32 3.91
C GLN A 87 7.33 12.98 3.14
N TRP A 88 8.34 12.16 3.40
CA TRP A 88 8.52 10.86 2.76
C TRP A 88 7.80 9.73 3.52
N ASN A 89 7.22 8.78 2.80
CA ASN A 89 6.70 7.54 3.37
C ASN A 89 7.77 6.44 3.19
N PRO A 90 8.49 6.07 4.24
CA PRO A 90 9.64 5.17 4.12
C PRO A 90 9.28 3.71 3.92
N VAL A 91 8.03 3.33 4.25
CA VAL A 91 7.52 1.96 4.11
C VAL A 91 6.08 1.97 3.63
N SER A 92 5.76 1.07 2.71
CA SER A 92 4.41 0.70 2.31
C SER A 92 4.23 -0.81 2.52
N VAL A 93 3.61 -1.18 3.61
CA VAL A 93 3.43 -2.59 4.04
C VAL A 93 2.46 -3.29 3.09
N SER A 94 2.89 -4.38 2.45
CA SER A 94 2.26 -4.89 1.24
C SER A 94 1.58 -6.25 1.43
N GLY A 95 0.27 -6.26 1.60
CA GLY A 95 -0.59 -7.45 1.54
C GLY A 95 -0.87 -7.91 0.11
N TYR A 96 -0.76 -7.03 -0.88
CA TYR A 96 -1.01 -7.37 -2.28
C TYR A 96 -0.29 -8.64 -2.72
N HIS A 97 1.00 -8.74 -2.47
CA HIS A 97 1.81 -9.88 -2.86
C HIS A 97 1.43 -11.16 -2.12
N ILE A 98 1.02 -11.04 -0.85
CA ILE A 98 0.54 -12.16 -0.03
C ILE A 98 -0.74 -12.72 -0.63
N ARG A 99 -1.66 -11.85 -1.06
CA ARG A 99 -2.91 -12.25 -1.73
C ARG A 99 -2.66 -12.89 -3.09
N GLU A 100 -1.79 -12.30 -3.90
CA GLU A 100 -1.39 -12.83 -5.21
C GLU A 100 -0.71 -14.21 -5.09
N ALA A 101 0.00 -14.46 -3.98
CA ALA A 101 0.60 -15.77 -3.68
C ALA A 101 -0.43 -16.85 -3.23
N GLY A 102 -1.72 -16.50 -3.10
CA GLY A 102 -2.81 -17.44 -2.87
C GLY A 102 -3.42 -17.43 -1.47
N SER A 103 -3.14 -16.42 -0.64
CA SER A 103 -3.80 -16.28 0.66
C SER A 103 -5.29 -15.93 0.51
N THR A 104 -6.08 -16.22 1.55
CA THR A 104 -7.45 -15.69 1.68
C THR A 104 -7.43 -14.20 2.01
N ALA A 105 -8.57 -13.53 1.92
CA ALA A 105 -8.69 -12.12 2.29
C ALA A 105 -8.38 -11.89 3.78
N VAL A 106 -8.81 -12.80 4.65
CA VAL A 106 -8.51 -12.75 6.09
C VAL A 106 -7.02 -12.94 6.36
N GLN A 107 -6.37 -13.88 5.67
CA GLN A 107 -4.93 -14.11 5.79
C GLN A 107 -4.12 -12.91 5.28
N GLU A 108 -4.52 -12.33 4.12
CA GLU A 108 -3.92 -11.08 3.63
C GLU A 108 -4.00 -9.99 4.70
N LEU A 109 -5.19 -9.79 5.27
CA LEU A 109 -5.43 -8.78 6.30
C LEU A 109 -4.55 -9.01 7.54
N ALA A 110 -4.56 -10.24 8.06
CA ALA A 110 -3.82 -10.60 9.27
C ALA A 110 -2.31 -10.45 9.09
N PHE A 111 -1.74 -11.03 8.04
CA PHE A 111 -0.30 -11.00 7.79
C PHE A 111 0.20 -9.59 7.45
N THR A 112 -0.55 -8.82 6.67
CA THR A 112 -0.19 -7.44 6.36
C THR A 112 -0.13 -6.57 7.62
N LEU A 113 -1.13 -6.70 8.50
CA LEU A 113 -1.13 -5.94 9.74
C LEU A 113 -0.05 -6.43 10.70
N ALA A 114 0.24 -7.73 10.75
CA ALA A 114 1.33 -8.30 11.55
C ALA A 114 2.70 -7.75 11.10
N ASP A 115 2.96 -7.71 9.80
CA ASP A 115 4.18 -7.10 9.24
C ASP A 115 4.28 -5.62 9.62
N GLY A 116 3.18 -4.86 9.49
CA GLY A 116 3.13 -3.45 9.87
C GLY A 116 3.40 -3.25 11.37
N PHE A 117 2.84 -4.08 12.22
CA PHE A 117 3.09 -4.02 13.67
C PHE A 117 4.53 -4.42 14.01
N ALA A 118 5.12 -5.38 13.32
CA ALA A 118 6.53 -5.74 13.51
C ALA A 118 7.48 -4.56 13.21
N TYR A 119 7.22 -3.79 12.15
CA TYR A 119 7.99 -2.57 11.88
C TYR A 119 7.79 -1.50 12.95
N ILE A 120 6.56 -1.30 13.42
CA ILE A 120 6.25 -0.35 14.49
C ILE A 120 6.98 -0.74 15.78
N GLU A 121 6.91 -2.01 16.17
CA GLU A 121 7.58 -2.53 17.36
C GLU A 121 9.09 -2.35 17.28
N ALA A 122 9.70 -2.69 16.16
CA ALA A 122 11.13 -2.51 15.96
C ALA A 122 11.58 -1.02 16.05
N CYS A 123 10.73 -0.10 15.58
CA CYS A 123 10.98 1.34 15.74
C CYS A 123 10.87 1.79 17.21
N ILE A 124 9.85 1.31 17.93
CA ILE A 124 9.66 1.61 19.36
C ILE A 124 10.82 1.02 20.19
N GLU A 125 11.25 -0.21 19.90
CA GLU A 125 12.41 -0.84 20.54
C GLU A 125 13.72 -0.05 20.30
N ARG A 126 13.84 0.62 19.14
CA ARG A 126 14.93 1.55 18.84
C ARG A 126 14.84 2.85 19.67
N GLY A 127 13.72 3.13 20.32
CA GLY A 127 13.47 4.34 21.09
C GLY A 127 12.83 5.49 20.31
N LEU A 128 12.25 5.21 19.13
CA LEU A 128 11.53 6.23 18.35
C LEU A 128 10.11 6.44 18.92
N ASP A 129 9.66 7.70 18.94
CA ASP A 129 8.28 8.02 19.30
C ASP A 129 7.32 7.59 18.18
N VAL A 130 6.31 6.81 18.54
CA VAL A 130 5.33 6.28 17.60
C VAL A 130 4.60 7.40 16.84
N ASP A 131 4.35 8.53 17.48
CA ASP A 131 3.65 9.66 16.87
C ASP A 131 4.51 10.47 15.87
N GLU A 132 5.83 10.26 15.88
CA GLU A 132 6.74 10.88 14.91
C GLU A 132 6.79 10.10 13.60
N PHE A 133 6.83 8.75 13.64
CA PHE A 133 7.01 7.94 12.42
C PHE A 133 5.73 7.29 11.89
N ALA A 134 4.79 6.86 12.76
CA ALA A 134 3.60 6.12 12.33
C ALA A 134 2.72 6.90 11.34
N PRO A 135 2.58 8.24 11.38
CA PRO A 135 1.86 9.00 10.36
C PRO A 135 2.41 8.84 8.93
N ARG A 136 3.61 8.28 8.78
CA ARG A 136 4.29 8.08 7.50
C ARG A 136 4.34 6.62 7.04
N ILE A 137 3.89 5.68 7.86
CA ILE A 137 3.69 4.31 7.42
C ILE A 137 2.43 4.25 6.56
N SER A 138 2.53 3.59 5.43
CA SER A 138 1.42 3.33 4.52
C SER A 138 1.29 1.84 4.27
N PHE A 139 0.17 1.45 3.65
CA PHE A 139 -0.14 0.06 3.36
C PHE A 139 -0.48 -0.14 1.88
N PHE A 140 -0.44 -1.37 1.43
CA PHE A 140 -0.78 -1.74 0.08
C PHE A 140 -1.56 -3.05 0.09
N PHE A 141 -2.83 -3.01 -0.29
CA PHE A 141 -3.71 -4.16 -0.33
C PHE A 141 -4.10 -4.56 -1.74
N ASN A 142 -4.44 -5.84 -1.89
CA ASN A 142 -5.11 -6.36 -3.07
C ASN A 142 -6.60 -5.99 -3.05
N SER A 143 -7.23 -5.90 -4.21
CA SER A 143 -8.68 -5.87 -4.35
C SER A 143 -9.12 -6.98 -5.30
N HIS A 144 -9.72 -8.02 -4.73
CA HIS A 144 -10.11 -9.25 -5.43
C HIS A 144 -11.58 -9.20 -5.89
N LEU A 145 -12.12 -10.32 -6.40
CA LEU A 145 -13.45 -10.38 -7.02
C LEU A 145 -14.60 -10.55 -6.05
N ASP A 146 -14.39 -11.05 -4.82
CA ASP A 146 -15.46 -11.11 -3.84
C ASP A 146 -15.75 -9.69 -3.31
N PHE A 147 -16.71 -9.05 -3.97
CA PHE A 147 -16.97 -7.62 -3.87
C PHE A 147 -17.20 -7.13 -2.43
N PHE A 148 -18.06 -7.81 -1.70
CA PHE A 148 -18.38 -7.40 -0.33
C PHE A 148 -17.30 -7.82 0.68
N GLU A 149 -16.62 -8.93 0.44
CA GLU A 149 -15.49 -9.37 1.26
C GLU A 149 -14.35 -8.35 1.20
N GLU A 150 -14.01 -7.84 0.03
CA GLU A 150 -12.96 -6.83 -0.13
C GLU A 150 -13.32 -5.52 0.57
N ILE A 151 -14.57 -5.05 0.46
CA ILE A 151 -15.03 -3.87 1.18
C ILE A 151 -14.93 -4.07 2.70
N ALA A 152 -15.39 -5.21 3.20
CA ALA A 152 -15.34 -5.56 4.61
C ALA A 152 -13.88 -5.68 5.11
N LYS A 153 -12.98 -6.24 4.31
CA LYS A 153 -11.54 -6.33 4.59
C LYS A 153 -10.93 -4.95 4.85
N PHE A 154 -11.17 -3.98 3.99
CA PHE A 154 -10.65 -2.62 4.16
C PHE A 154 -11.25 -1.90 5.38
N ARG A 155 -12.52 -2.14 5.69
CA ARG A 155 -13.17 -1.63 6.89
C ARG A 155 -12.55 -2.24 8.16
N ALA A 156 -12.40 -3.57 8.20
CA ALA A 156 -11.76 -4.28 9.29
C ALA A 156 -10.30 -3.86 9.48
N ALA A 157 -9.54 -3.69 8.39
CA ALA A 157 -8.16 -3.22 8.44
C ALA A 157 -8.01 -1.90 9.19
N ARG A 158 -8.83 -0.88 8.85
CA ARG A 158 -8.81 0.41 9.53
C ARG A 158 -9.17 0.29 11.01
N LYS A 159 -10.16 -0.53 11.34
CA LYS A 159 -10.64 -0.73 12.71
C LYS A 159 -9.57 -1.40 13.58
N ILE A 160 -8.98 -2.50 13.11
CA ILE A 160 -7.92 -3.23 13.82
C ILE A 160 -6.70 -2.33 14.02
N TYR A 161 -6.24 -1.66 12.95
CA TYR A 161 -5.06 -0.79 13.01
C TYR A 161 -5.27 0.34 14.03
N ALA A 162 -6.36 1.10 13.91
CA ALA A 162 -6.64 2.22 14.80
C ALA A 162 -6.72 1.79 16.28
N LYS A 163 -7.36 0.66 16.54
CA LYS A 163 -7.47 0.10 17.89
C LYS A 163 -6.09 -0.29 18.45
N ARG A 164 -5.29 -1.01 17.67
CA ARG A 164 -3.95 -1.46 18.07
C ARG A 164 -3.02 -0.27 18.34
N MET A 165 -3.05 0.74 17.47
CA MET A 165 -2.24 1.96 17.63
C MET A 165 -2.57 2.71 18.93
N LYS A 166 -3.85 2.82 19.28
CA LYS A 166 -4.28 3.48 20.51
C LYS A 166 -3.99 2.66 21.77
N GLU A 167 -4.40 1.40 21.76
CA GLU A 167 -4.45 0.58 22.96
C GLU A 167 -3.10 -0.08 23.29
N ARG A 168 -2.37 -0.56 22.27
CA ARG A 168 -1.09 -1.26 22.48
C ARG A 168 0.11 -0.33 22.44
N TYR A 169 0.14 0.58 21.46
CA TYR A 169 1.31 1.44 21.25
C TYR A 169 1.15 2.84 21.87
N GLY A 170 -0.01 3.16 22.43
CA GLY A 170 -0.25 4.42 23.14
C GLY A 170 -0.17 5.67 22.28
N ALA A 171 -0.33 5.54 20.96
CA ALA A 171 -0.31 6.66 20.03
C ALA A 171 -1.39 7.71 20.37
N LYS A 172 -1.01 8.97 20.43
CA LYS A 172 -1.87 10.10 20.82
C LYS A 172 -2.28 10.95 19.64
N ASN A 173 -1.44 11.01 18.60
CA ASN A 173 -1.72 11.77 17.39
C ASN A 173 -2.78 11.04 16.54
N PRO A 174 -3.93 11.65 16.22
CA PRO A 174 -4.95 11.02 15.38
C PRO A 174 -4.43 10.51 14.04
N ARG A 175 -3.43 11.18 13.45
CA ARG A 175 -2.82 10.74 12.18
C ARG A 175 -2.09 9.40 12.30
N SER A 176 -1.61 9.05 13.49
CA SER A 176 -0.98 7.75 13.76
C SER A 176 -1.98 6.58 13.76
N TRP A 177 -3.29 6.87 13.91
CA TRP A 177 -4.34 5.85 13.89
C TRP A 177 -4.93 5.60 12.50
N TRP A 178 -4.58 6.43 11.51
CA TRP A 178 -5.10 6.32 10.15
C TRP A 178 -4.32 5.26 9.38
N LEU A 179 -4.99 4.19 9.04
CA LEU A 179 -4.46 3.24 8.07
C LEU A 179 -4.66 3.83 6.68
N ARG A 180 -3.57 4.35 6.11
CA ARG A 180 -3.56 4.88 4.74
C ARG A 180 -3.05 3.80 3.82
N PHE A 181 -3.79 3.51 2.76
CA PHE A 181 -3.42 2.42 1.88
C PHE A 181 -3.68 2.71 0.40
N HIS A 182 -2.83 2.12 -0.40
CA HIS A 182 -3.01 1.91 -1.82
C HIS A 182 -3.71 0.59 -2.05
N SER A 183 -4.56 0.49 -3.09
CA SER A 183 -5.11 -0.78 -3.55
C SER A 183 -4.75 -1.01 -5.01
N GLN A 184 -4.46 -2.26 -5.33
CA GLN A 184 -4.34 -2.73 -6.71
C GLN A 184 -5.34 -3.85 -6.95
N THR A 185 -5.98 -3.83 -8.10
CA THR A 185 -6.87 -4.92 -8.53
C THR A 185 -6.07 -6.22 -8.69
N ALA A 186 -6.69 -7.36 -8.36
CA ALA A 186 -5.99 -8.65 -8.30
C ALA A 186 -5.58 -9.15 -9.68
N GLY A 187 -4.27 -9.23 -9.94
CA GLY A 187 -3.70 -9.79 -11.16
C GLY A 187 -4.00 -11.28 -11.32
N CYS A 188 -3.95 -12.04 -10.23
CA CYS A 188 -4.19 -13.50 -10.22
C CYS A 188 -5.61 -13.90 -10.66
N THR A 189 -6.56 -12.96 -10.74
CA THR A 189 -7.93 -13.20 -11.21
C THR A 189 -8.10 -13.06 -12.71
N LEU A 190 -7.13 -12.47 -13.38
CA LEU A 190 -7.19 -12.18 -14.81
C LEU A 190 -6.78 -13.41 -15.62
N THR A 191 -7.38 -13.57 -16.80
CA THR A 191 -7.17 -14.74 -17.65
C THR A 191 -6.66 -14.35 -19.04
N ALA A 192 -5.83 -15.22 -19.63
CA ALA A 192 -5.38 -15.06 -21.02
C ALA A 192 -6.54 -15.31 -22.02
N GLN A 193 -7.47 -16.17 -21.64
CA GLN A 193 -8.68 -16.44 -22.44
C GLN A 193 -9.67 -15.29 -22.28
N GLN A 194 -10.21 -14.81 -23.39
CA GLN A 194 -11.18 -13.72 -23.44
C GLN A 194 -10.70 -12.49 -22.64
N PRO A 195 -9.57 -11.89 -23.03
CA PRO A 195 -8.93 -10.81 -22.24
C PRO A 195 -9.81 -9.58 -22.06
N GLU A 196 -10.80 -9.36 -22.93
CA GLU A 196 -11.78 -8.28 -22.79
C GLU A 196 -12.62 -8.41 -21.52
N ASN A 197 -12.88 -9.62 -21.03
CA ASN A 197 -13.59 -9.83 -19.76
C ASN A 197 -12.75 -9.38 -18.54
N ASN A 198 -11.43 -9.24 -18.69
CA ASN A 198 -10.57 -8.69 -17.65
C ASN A 198 -10.89 -7.22 -17.35
N ILE A 199 -11.40 -6.46 -18.35
CA ILE A 199 -11.86 -5.08 -18.14
C ILE A 199 -12.98 -5.06 -17.09
N VAL A 200 -13.93 -5.97 -17.22
CA VAL A 200 -15.08 -6.07 -16.30
C VAL A 200 -14.62 -6.51 -14.91
N ARG A 201 -13.73 -7.52 -14.83
CA ARG A 201 -13.17 -7.97 -13.55
C ARG A 201 -12.47 -6.82 -12.82
N THR A 202 -11.60 -6.12 -13.52
CA THR A 202 -10.86 -4.97 -12.99
C THR A 202 -11.79 -3.84 -12.56
N ALA A 203 -12.87 -3.58 -13.30
CA ALA A 203 -13.83 -2.54 -12.94
C ALA A 203 -14.54 -2.85 -11.60
N PHE A 204 -14.98 -4.09 -11.38
CA PHE A 204 -15.61 -4.49 -10.11
C PHE A 204 -14.62 -4.44 -8.94
N GLN A 205 -13.40 -4.90 -9.15
CA GLN A 205 -12.34 -4.85 -8.13
C GLN A 205 -12.00 -3.40 -7.76
N ALA A 206 -11.87 -2.53 -8.75
CA ALA A 206 -11.61 -1.11 -8.56
C ALA A 206 -12.75 -0.44 -7.79
N LEU A 207 -14.01 -0.76 -8.14
CA LEU A 207 -15.17 -0.23 -7.43
C LEU A 207 -15.22 -0.73 -5.97
N ALA A 208 -14.90 -1.99 -5.71
CA ALA A 208 -14.79 -2.50 -4.35
C ALA A 208 -13.73 -1.75 -3.52
N ALA A 209 -12.55 -1.48 -4.11
CA ALA A 209 -11.51 -0.70 -3.46
C ALA A 209 -11.97 0.74 -3.13
N VAL A 210 -12.67 1.40 -4.06
CA VAL A 210 -13.22 2.75 -3.87
C VAL A 210 -14.25 2.78 -2.75
N LEU A 211 -15.23 1.86 -2.78
CA LEU A 211 -16.25 1.75 -1.73
C LEU A 211 -15.66 1.29 -0.39
N GLY A 212 -14.55 0.57 -0.43
CA GLY A 212 -13.77 0.19 0.75
C GLY A 212 -12.90 1.32 1.32
N GLY A 213 -12.80 2.46 0.63
CA GLY A 213 -12.13 3.68 1.14
C GLY A 213 -10.62 3.72 0.89
N THR A 214 -10.13 3.18 -0.22
CA THR A 214 -8.72 3.31 -0.63
C THR A 214 -8.33 4.78 -0.90
N GLN A 215 -7.08 5.17 -0.60
CA GLN A 215 -6.56 6.52 -0.87
C GLN A 215 -5.93 6.65 -2.26
N SER A 216 -5.43 5.56 -2.81
CA SER A 216 -4.95 5.51 -4.19
C SER A 216 -5.24 4.14 -4.80
N LEU A 217 -5.34 4.09 -6.13
CA LEU A 217 -5.80 2.92 -6.84
C LEU A 217 -4.97 2.67 -8.09
N HIS A 218 -4.57 1.41 -8.29
CA HIS A 218 -4.07 0.88 -9.55
C HIS A 218 -5.08 -0.10 -10.14
N THR A 219 -5.34 0.02 -11.43
CA THR A 219 -6.15 -0.90 -12.22
C THR A 219 -5.27 -1.66 -13.20
N ASN A 220 -5.26 -2.99 -13.10
CA ASN A 220 -4.53 -3.84 -14.04
C ASN A 220 -5.12 -3.71 -15.45
N SER A 221 -4.26 -3.82 -16.46
CA SER A 221 -4.69 -3.81 -17.85
C SER A 221 -5.29 -5.16 -18.27
N MET A 222 -6.11 -5.17 -19.29
CA MET A 222 -6.78 -6.39 -19.76
C MET A 222 -5.80 -7.46 -20.26
N ASP A 223 -4.61 -7.06 -20.66
CA ASP A 223 -3.53 -7.91 -21.18
C ASP A 223 -2.48 -8.31 -20.13
N GLU A 224 -2.76 -8.07 -18.84
CA GLU A 224 -1.86 -8.34 -17.70
C GLU A 224 -1.27 -9.75 -17.71
N THR A 225 -2.05 -10.75 -18.11
CA THR A 225 -1.61 -12.15 -18.16
C THR A 225 -0.80 -12.50 -19.43
N LEU A 226 -0.70 -11.58 -20.37
CA LEU A 226 -0.06 -11.83 -21.65
C LEU A 226 1.33 -11.18 -21.72
N ALA A 227 1.45 -9.92 -21.33
CA ALA A 227 2.66 -9.13 -21.39
C ALA A 227 2.54 -7.83 -20.61
N LEU A 228 3.57 -6.98 -20.66
CA LEU A 228 3.45 -5.57 -20.27
C LEU A 228 2.36 -4.90 -21.11
N PRO A 229 1.59 -3.94 -20.52
CA PRO A 229 0.39 -3.42 -21.15
C PRO A 229 0.68 -2.68 -22.45
N GLY A 230 -0.10 -3.02 -23.50
CA GLY A 230 -0.13 -2.24 -24.73
C GLY A 230 -0.85 -0.90 -24.55
N GLU A 231 -0.63 0.04 -25.46
CA GLU A 231 -1.21 1.39 -25.39
C GLU A 231 -2.76 1.39 -25.24
N LYS A 232 -3.44 0.55 -25.98
CA LYS A 232 -4.91 0.40 -25.86
C LYS A 232 -5.31 -0.09 -24.49
N ALA A 233 -4.62 -1.11 -23.98
CA ALA A 233 -4.96 -1.74 -22.71
C ALA A 233 -4.72 -0.80 -21.51
N VAL A 234 -3.58 -0.10 -21.48
CA VAL A 234 -3.28 0.86 -20.41
C VAL A 234 -4.24 2.05 -20.42
N LYS A 235 -4.67 2.49 -21.61
CA LYS A 235 -5.66 3.56 -21.74
C LYS A 235 -7.01 3.13 -21.17
N ILE A 236 -7.47 1.90 -21.43
CA ILE A 236 -8.71 1.37 -20.85
C ILE A 236 -8.59 1.28 -19.34
N ALA A 237 -7.49 0.76 -18.81
CA ALA A 237 -7.26 0.64 -17.38
C ALA A 237 -7.33 2.02 -16.67
N LEU A 238 -6.68 3.04 -17.23
CA LEU A 238 -6.76 4.41 -16.74
C LEU A 238 -8.18 4.98 -16.81
N ARG A 239 -8.87 4.77 -17.94
CA ARG A 239 -10.24 5.26 -18.14
C ARG A 239 -11.23 4.58 -17.20
N THR A 240 -11.03 3.33 -16.82
CA THR A 240 -11.84 2.64 -15.80
C THR A 240 -11.89 3.43 -14.49
N GLN A 241 -10.77 3.95 -14.01
CA GLN A 241 -10.74 4.80 -12.81
C GLN A 241 -11.52 6.10 -13.02
N GLN A 242 -11.39 6.72 -14.19
CA GLN A 242 -12.11 7.95 -14.51
C GLN A 242 -13.62 7.74 -14.64
N LEU A 243 -14.08 6.64 -15.23
CA LEU A 243 -15.48 6.25 -15.26
C LEU A 243 -16.05 6.11 -13.85
N ILE A 244 -15.33 5.42 -12.95
CA ILE A 244 -15.73 5.29 -11.54
C ILE A 244 -15.84 6.68 -10.90
N ALA A 245 -14.87 7.55 -11.09
CA ALA A 245 -14.83 8.86 -10.46
C ALA A 245 -15.90 9.83 -10.99
N TYR A 246 -16.18 9.82 -12.29
CA TYR A 246 -17.00 10.87 -12.92
C TYR A 246 -18.39 10.45 -13.35
N GLU A 247 -18.66 9.14 -13.49
CA GLU A 247 -19.92 8.67 -14.07
C GLU A 247 -20.77 7.82 -13.11
N THR A 248 -20.17 7.23 -12.07
CA THR A 248 -20.92 6.35 -11.13
C THR A 248 -21.56 7.07 -9.95
N GLY A 249 -21.18 8.32 -9.68
CA GLY A 249 -21.66 9.08 -8.54
C GLY A 249 -21.10 8.68 -7.19
N VAL A 250 -20.15 7.74 -7.12
CA VAL A 250 -19.56 7.27 -5.83
C VAL A 250 -18.84 8.37 -5.06
N ILE A 251 -18.35 9.41 -5.75
CA ILE A 251 -17.69 10.56 -5.11
C ILE A 251 -18.66 11.45 -4.31
N ASN A 252 -19.98 11.27 -4.48
CA ASN A 252 -20.99 12.09 -3.82
C ASN A 252 -21.36 11.58 -2.42
N THR A 253 -20.73 10.49 -1.97
CA THR A 253 -21.07 9.85 -0.70
C THR A 253 -19.79 9.34 0.00
N VAL A 254 -19.90 9.16 1.31
CA VAL A 254 -18.86 8.56 2.15
C VAL A 254 -19.42 7.33 2.81
N ASP A 255 -18.70 6.21 2.71
CA ASP A 255 -19.07 4.91 3.29
C ASP A 255 -20.55 4.52 3.01
N PRO A 256 -20.97 4.42 1.73
CA PRO A 256 -22.37 4.24 1.39
C PRO A 256 -22.95 2.90 1.86
N LEU A 257 -22.10 1.93 2.21
CA LEU A 257 -22.49 0.63 2.74
C LEU A 257 -22.47 0.55 4.26
N GLY A 258 -22.13 1.65 4.96
CA GLY A 258 -22.20 1.77 6.40
C GLY A 258 -23.63 1.54 6.89
N GLY A 259 -23.82 0.64 7.88
CA GLY A 259 -25.11 0.22 8.39
C GLY A 259 -25.81 -0.90 7.61
N SER A 260 -25.21 -1.39 6.53
CA SER A 260 -25.67 -2.63 5.86
C SER A 260 -25.47 -3.81 6.82
N TYR A 261 -26.54 -4.51 7.18
CA TYR A 261 -26.46 -5.67 8.09
C TYR A 261 -25.43 -6.71 7.63
N PHE A 262 -25.38 -6.98 6.34
CA PHE A 262 -24.44 -7.96 5.77
C PHE A 262 -23.00 -7.47 5.86
N VAL A 263 -22.73 -6.24 5.42
CA VAL A 263 -21.36 -5.69 5.39
C VAL A 263 -20.82 -5.47 6.80
N GLU A 264 -21.62 -5.01 7.74
CA GLU A 264 -21.22 -4.85 9.15
C GLU A 264 -20.88 -6.22 9.77
N SER A 265 -21.77 -7.22 9.61
CA SER A 265 -21.52 -8.58 10.10
C SER A 265 -20.27 -9.21 9.49
N LEU A 266 -20.05 -9.01 8.18
CA LEU A 266 -18.86 -9.51 7.50
C LEU A 266 -17.59 -8.80 7.99
N THR A 267 -17.66 -7.48 8.21
CA THR A 267 -16.55 -6.69 8.78
C THR A 267 -16.15 -7.18 10.16
N ASP A 268 -17.13 -7.40 11.06
CA ASP A 268 -16.87 -7.89 12.41
C ASP A 268 -16.31 -9.31 12.41
N ARG A 269 -16.79 -10.16 11.50
CA ARG A 269 -16.24 -11.51 11.33
C ARG A 269 -14.78 -11.46 10.87
N MET A 270 -14.45 -10.63 9.87
CA MET A 270 -13.08 -10.48 9.39
C MET A 270 -12.14 -9.88 10.44
N GLU A 271 -12.63 -8.91 11.24
CA GLU A 271 -11.86 -8.39 12.39
C GLU A 271 -11.53 -9.50 13.37
N LYS A 272 -12.51 -10.33 13.73
CA LYS A 272 -12.34 -11.44 14.66
C LYS A 272 -11.34 -12.47 14.11
N GLU A 273 -11.59 -13.00 12.92
CA GLU A 273 -10.77 -14.05 12.30
C GLU A 273 -9.31 -13.58 12.06
N ALA A 274 -9.12 -12.32 11.64
CA ALA A 274 -7.78 -11.77 11.46
C ALA A 274 -7.01 -11.55 12.78
N ASN A 275 -7.69 -11.32 13.88
CA ASN A 275 -7.06 -11.24 15.21
C ASN A 275 -6.76 -12.61 15.83
N GLU A 276 -7.40 -13.69 15.35
CA GLU A 276 -7.14 -15.07 15.78
C GLU A 276 -5.90 -15.67 15.09
N ILE A 277 -5.51 -15.18 13.91
CA ILE A 277 -4.27 -15.53 13.19
C ILE A 277 -3.07 -14.80 13.79
#